data_6ee345007c3cdea36965eb16f91b7762
#
_entry.id   6ee345007c3cdea36965eb16f91b7762
#
_cell.length_a   1.000
_cell.length_b   1.000
_cell.length_c   1.000
_cell.angle_alpha   90.00
_cell.angle_beta   90.00
_cell.angle_gamma   90.00
#
_symmetry.space_group_name_H-M   'P 1'
#
loop_
_entity.id
_entity.type
_entity.pdbx_description
1 polymer ?
#
loop_
_entity_poly.entity_id
_entity_poly.type
_entity_poly.pdbx_seq_one_letter_code
_entity_poly.pdbx_strand_id
1 'polypeptide(L)'
;MRNKIAEYVKQYALITLSISIMSVGVYFFKFPNNFVFGGVTGMAALAAKLTPLSASAFSSAANMILLGVGLIFLGKKFAMTTGYATVVMSLELMVLEKICPLRGPLSDQPMLDLLFAIALPAIASALLFNVGASSGGTDVIALIVEKYTHIHNVAVALFLTDLFMVIAACFVFDLYTALYSFVGLTVKSLVIDAVLEKIKMCKAILIVCDDRKPICDFVMRKLMRGATYTPCFGAYTDKPHYIIYTTLTRREADQLQDFIHKQHLNAFMSMLSTTEVFGKGFNHA
;
A
#
# COMPACT_ATOMS: atom_id res chain seq x y z
N MET A 1 -24.56 8.94 -10.86
CA MET A 1 -24.22 7.55 -11.21
C MET A 1 -22.91 7.43 -11.97
N ARG A 2 -22.66 8.20 -13.05
CA ARG A 2 -21.44 8.11 -13.90
C ARG A 2 -20.12 8.27 -13.14
N ASN A 3 -20.04 9.13 -12.14
CA ASN A 3 -18.83 9.33 -11.33
C ASN A 3 -18.51 8.11 -10.43
N LYS A 4 -19.53 7.47 -9.83
CA LYS A 4 -19.32 6.28 -9.00
C LYS A 4 -18.82 5.09 -9.81
N ILE A 5 -19.35 4.88 -11.01
CA ILE A 5 -18.89 3.81 -11.92
C ILE A 5 -17.42 4.03 -12.30
N ALA A 6 -17.04 5.26 -12.63
CA ALA A 6 -15.65 5.60 -12.96
C ALA A 6 -14.69 5.34 -11.77
N GLU A 7 -15.12 5.61 -10.53
CA GLU A 7 -14.33 5.30 -9.33
C GLU A 7 -14.15 3.80 -9.12
N TYR A 8 -15.22 3.00 -9.29
CA TYR A 8 -15.12 1.54 -9.22
C TYR A 8 -14.19 0.97 -10.30
N VAL A 9 -14.34 1.41 -11.56
CA VAL A 9 -13.46 0.96 -12.66
C VAL A 9 -12.00 1.28 -12.35
N LYS A 10 -11.73 2.49 -11.85
CA LYS A 10 -10.37 2.88 -11.46
C LYS A 10 -9.82 2.02 -10.30
N GLN A 11 -10.66 1.72 -9.30
CA GLN A 11 -10.27 0.86 -8.18
C GLN A 11 -9.91 -0.55 -8.65
N TYR A 12 -10.78 -1.18 -9.46
CA TYR A 12 -10.51 -2.54 -9.97
C TYR A 12 -9.33 -2.58 -10.96
N ALA A 13 -9.15 -1.56 -11.78
CA ALA A 13 -7.96 -1.45 -12.64
C ALA A 13 -6.66 -1.34 -11.83
N LEU A 14 -6.67 -0.57 -10.73
CA LEU A 14 -5.52 -0.48 -9.84
C LEU A 14 -5.25 -1.81 -9.12
N ILE A 15 -6.30 -2.53 -8.68
CA ILE A 15 -6.16 -3.87 -8.08
C ILE A 15 -5.52 -4.82 -9.08
N THR A 16 -6.03 -4.87 -10.33
CA THR A 16 -5.48 -5.75 -11.38
C THR A 16 -4.00 -5.45 -11.66
N LEU A 17 -3.66 -4.16 -11.85
CA LEU A 17 -2.27 -3.75 -12.06
C LEU A 17 -1.36 -4.16 -10.89
N SER A 18 -1.82 -3.94 -9.66
CA SER A 18 -1.07 -4.31 -8.46
C SER A 18 -0.85 -5.82 -8.38
N ILE A 19 -1.88 -6.61 -8.67
CA ILE A 19 -1.78 -8.07 -8.69
C ILE A 19 -0.83 -8.55 -9.77
N SER A 20 -0.87 -7.99 -10.99
CA SER A 20 0.07 -8.36 -12.06
C SER A 20 1.52 -8.07 -11.67
N ILE A 21 1.81 -6.94 -11.04
CA ILE A 21 3.14 -6.63 -10.50
C ILE A 21 3.54 -7.67 -9.44
N MET A 22 2.63 -8.02 -8.54
CA MET A 22 2.88 -9.02 -7.49
C MET A 22 3.13 -10.40 -8.07
N SER A 23 2.30 -10.85 -9.01
CA SER A 23 2.41 -12.17 -9.66
C SER A 23 3.75 -12.34 -10.36
N VAL A 24 4.23 -11.30 -11.05
CA VAL A 24 5.57 -11.28 -11.67
C VAL A 24 6.67 -11.42 -10.61
N GLY A 25 6.62 -10.64 -9.53
CA GLY A 25 7.60 -10.70 -8.45
C GLY A 25 7.64 -12.05 -7.75
N VAL A 26 6.46 -12.65 -7.52
CA VAL A 26 6.33 -13.94 -6.85
C VAL A 26 6.77 -15.08 -7.78
N TYR A 27 6.29 -15.11 -9.01
CA TYR A 27 6.53 -16.20 -9.92
C TYR A 27 8.00 -16.27 -10.40
N PHE A 28 8.56 -15.15 -10.86
CA PHE A 28 9.89 -15.14 -11.46
C PHE A 28 11.03 -15.10 -10.46
N PHE A 29 10.84 -14.45 -9.31
CA PHE A 29 11.94 -14.20 -8.39
C PHE A 29 11.82 -14.94 -7.06
N LYS A 30 10.60 -15.10 -6.53
CA LYS A 30 10.41 -15.66 -5.21
C LYS A 30 10.33 -17.19 -5.22
N PHE A 31 9.46 -17.78 -6.05
CA PHE A 31 9.26 -19.23 -6.08
C PHE A 31 10.53 -20.00 -6.52
N PRO A 32 11.26 -19.60 -7.57
CA PRO A 32 12.43 -20.36 -8.01
C PRO A 32 13.58 -20.35 -7.01
N ASN A 33 13.67 -19.29 -6.17
CA ASN A 33 14.69 -19.17 -5.13
C ASN A 33 14.25 -19.74 -3.78
N ASN A 34 13.05 -20.30 -3.66
CA ASN A 34 12.47 -20.83 -2.42
C ASN A 34 12.44 -19.81 -1.27
N PHE A 35 12.30 -18.50 -1.56
CA PHE A 35 12.21 -17.49 -0.51
C PHE A 35 10.91 -17.60 0.27
N VAL A 36 11.01 -17.82 1.59
CA VAL A 36 9.89 -18.09 2.50
C VAL A 36 9.54 -16.85 3.31
N PHE A 37 9.08 -15.80 2.64
CA PHE A 37 8.50 -14.61 3.28
C PHE A 37 7.22 -14.21 2.55
N GLY A 38 6.37 -13.41 3.19
CA GLY A 38 5.15 -12.93 2.56
C GLY A 38 4.04 -13.98 2.50
N GLY A 39 3.70 -14.49 3.65
CA GLY A 39 2.46 -15.18 3.90
C GLY A 39 2.26 -16.50 3.18
N VAL A 40 1.09 -16.65 2.58
CA VAL A 40 0.71 -17.88 1.87
C VAL A 40 1.66 -18.22 0.71
N THR A 41 2.23 -17.24 0.03
CA THR A 41 3.24 -17.49 -0.99
C THR A 41 4.55 -18.04 -0.41
N GLY A 42 4.89 -17.69 0.85
CA GLY A 42 5.96 -18.32 1.62
C GLY A 42 5.62 -19.74 2.03
N MET A 43 4.39 -19.97 2.53
CA MET A 43 3.87 -21.33 2.81
C MET A 43 3.86 -22.18 1.55
N ALA A 44 3.54 -21.62 0.40
CA ALA A 44 3.53 -22.32 -0.87
C ALA A 44 4.92 -22.81 -1.28
N ALA A 45 5.97 -22.00 -1.04
CA ALA A 45 7.34 -22.42 -1.25
C ALA A 45 7.75 -23.59 -0.32
N LEU A 46 7.35 -23.54 0.96
CA LEU A 46 7.53 -24.67 1.90
C LEU A 46 6.77 -25.91 1.45
N ALA A 47 5.50 -25.77 1.07
CA ALA A 47 4.66 -26.88 0.66
C ALA A 47 5.17 -27.55 -0.64
N ALA A 48 5.64 -26.77 -1.61
CA ALA A 48 6.21 -27.30 -2.85
C ALA A 48 7.50 -28.10 -2.62
N LYS A 49 8.23 -27.82 -1.53
CA LYS A 49 9.41 -28.60 -1.14
C LYS A 49 9.05 -29.92 -0.46
N LEU A 50 7.96 -29.94 0.32
CA LEU A 50 7.53 -31.10 1.13
C LEU A 50 6.51 -31.98 0.43
N THR A 51 5.85 -31.50 -0.62
CA THR A 51 4.76 -32.18 -1.32
C THR A 51 4.96 -32.08 -2.84
N PRO A 52 4.33 -32.97 -3.65
CA PRO A 52 4.38 -32.91 -5.12
C PRO A 52 3.51 -31.78 -5.71
N LEU A 53 2.87 -30.93 -4.87
CA LEU A 53 2.02 -29.83 -5.33
C LEU A 53 2.87 -28.65 -5.79
N SER A 54 2.42 -27.99 -6.89
CA SER A 54 3.06 -26.74 -7.30
C SER A 54 2.78 -25.60 -6.30
N ALA A 55 3.74 -24.69 -6.16
CA ALA A 55 3.59 -23.54 -5.25
C ALA A 55 2.37 -22.67 -5.63
N SER A 56 2.06 -22.54 -6.92
CA SER A 56 0.91 -21.79 -7.42
C SER A 56 -0.42 -22.45 -7.02
N ALA A 57 -0.53 -23.78 -7.15
CA ALA A 57 -1.73 -24.52 -6.77
C ALA A 57 -1.99 -24.46 -5.25
N PHE A 58 -0.95 -24.65 -4.43
CA PHE A 58 -1.06 -24.53 -2.97
C PHE A 58 -1.46 -23.11 -2.55
N SER A 59 -0.80 -22.09 -3.12
CA SER A 59 -1.10 -20.69 -2.84
C SER A 59 -2.56 -20.35 -3.15
N SER A 60 -3.06 -20.82 -4.30
CA SER A 60 -4.44 -20.58 -4.72
C SER A 60 -5.45 -21.21 -3.74
N ALA A 61 -5.24 -22.47 -3.34
CA ALA A 61 -6.12 -23.17 -2.40
C ALA A 61 -6.14 -22.49 -1.02
N ALA A 62 -4.96 -22.18 -0.47
CA ALA A 62 -4.83 -21.53 0.83
C ALA A 62 -5.43 -20.11 0.83
N ASN A 63 -5.26 -19.36 -0.25
CA ASN A 63 -5.86 -18.03 -0.40
C ASN A 63 -7.39 -18.07 -0.39
N MET A 64 -8.00 -19.09 -1.01
CA MET A 64 -9.46 -19.25 -1.00
C MET A 64 -9.99 -19.51 0.42
N ILE A 65 -9.30 -20.33 1.22
CA ILE A 65 -9.66 -20.58 2.62
C ILE A 65 -9.58 -19.29 3.43
N LEU A 66 -8.47 -18.55 3.31
CA LEU A 66 -8.25 -17.31 4.05
C LEU A 66 -9.19 -16.18 3.60
N LEU A 67 -9.64 -16.19 2.35
CA LEU A 67 -10.70 -15.27 1.89
C LEU A 67 -12.02 -15.51 2.65
N GLY A 68 -12.38 -16.78 2.91
CA GLY A 68 -13.53 -17.12 3.73
C GLY A 68 -13.42 -16.56 5.15
N VAL A 69 -12.25 -16.66 5.76
CA VAL A 69 -11.96 -16.04 7.07
C VAL A 69 -12.08 -14.51 6.99
N GLY A 70 -11.52 -13.90 5.95
CA GLY A 70 -11.61 -12.44 5.73
C GLY A 70 -13.05 -11.95 5.58
N LEU A 71 -13.94 -12.72 4.94
CA LEU A 71 -15.35 -12.39 4.81
C LEU A 71 -16.03 -12.26 6.19
N ILE A 72 -15.71 -13.14 7.12
CA ILE A 72 -16.31 -13.16 8.47
C ILE A 72 -15.82 -11.97 9.29
N PHE A 73 -14.51 -11.68 9.30
CA PHE A 73 -13.93 -10.69 10.21
C PHE A 73 -13.81 -9.28 9.62
N LEU A 74 -13.54 -9.13 8.32
CA LEU A 74 -13.33 -7.83 7.67
C LEU A 74 -14.54 -7.32 6.89
N GLY A 75 -15.53 -8.19 6.67
CA GLY A 75 -16.82 -7.83 6.08
C GLY A 75 -16.88 -7.93 4.55
N LYS A 76 -18.11 -7.75 4.01
CA LYS A 76 -18.44 -8.05 2.60
C LYS A 76 -17.68 -7.19 1.59
N LYS A 77 -17.48 -5.90 1.86
CA LYS A 77 -16.78 -4.98 0.92
C LYS A 77 -15.32 -5.39 0.71
N PHE A 78 -14.63 -5.69 1.80
CA PHE A 78 -13.25 -6.18 1.76
C PHE A 78 -13.17 -7.54 1.06
N ALA A 79 -14.09 -8.47 1.40
CA ALA A 79 -14.11 -9.80 0.79
C ALA A 79 -14.34 -9.77 -0.73
N MET A 80 -15.15 -8.83 -1.24
CA MET A 80 -15.37 -8.69 -2.68
C MET A 80 -14.12 -8.19 -3.41
N THR A 81 -13.46 -7.15 -2.90
CA THR A 81 -12.23 -6.60 -3.51
C THR A 81 -11.07 -7.56 -3.41
N THR A 82 -10.90 -8.20 -2.25
CA THR A 82 -9.84 -9.19 -2.01
C THR A 82 -10.14 -10.49 -2.77
N GLY A 83 -11.40 -10.92 -2.85
CA GLY A 83 -11.80 -12.08 -3.63
C GLY A 83 -11.47 -11.94 -5.12
N TYR A 84 -11.77 -10.76 -5.68
CA TYR A 84 -11.36 -10.44 -7.05
C TYR A 84 -9.83 -10.51 -7.20
N ALA A 85 -9.08 -9.86 -6.31
CA ALA A 85 -7.63 -9.86 -6.32
C ALA A 85 -7.05 -11.28 -6.23
N THR A 86 -7.57 -12.11 -5.32
CA THR A 86 -7.17 -13.52 -5.12
C THR A 86 -7.41 -14.37 -6.37
N VAL A 87 -8.58 -14.21 -7.01
CA VAL A 87 -8.90 -14.96 -8.26
C VAL A 87 -7.96 -14.54 -9.39
N VAL A 88 -7.76 -13.22 -9.58
CA VAL A 88 -6.84 -12.71 -10.63
C VAL A 88 -5.42 -13.23 -10.38
N MET A 89 -4.91 -13.13 -9.14
CA MET A 89 -3.57 -13.65 -8.80
C MET A 89 -3.43 -15.13 -9.07
N SER A 90 -4.44 -15.93 -8.68
CA SER A 90 -4.41 -17.38 -8.91
C SER A 90 -4.39 -17.72 -10.41
N LEU A 91 -5.19 -17.00 -11.21
CA LEU A 91 -5.22 -17.19 -12.66
C LEU A 91 -3.88 -16.77 -13.30
N GLU A 92 -3.33 -15.61 -12.92
CA GLU A 92 -2.04 -15.13 -13.43
C GLU A 92 -0.90 -16.09 -13.10
N LEU A 93 -0.82 -16.59 -11.87
CA LEU A 93 0.21 -17.57 -11.48
C LEU A 93 0.08 -18.88 -12.27
N MET A 94 -1.15 -19.40 -12.45
CA MET A 94 -1.38 -20.60 -13.27
C MET A 94 -1.05 -20.39 -14.75
N VAL A 95 -1.36 -19.21 -15.29
CA VAL A 95 -1.03 -18.84 -16.67
C VAL A 95 0.49 -18.73 -16.85
N LEU A 96 1.17 -18.04 -15.94
CA LEU A 96 2.64 -17.90 -15.96
C LEU A 96 3.33 -19.27 -15.88
N GLU A 97 2.85 -20.17 -15.01
CA GLU A 97 3.38 -21.54 -14.88
C GLU A 97 3.27 -22.34 -16.18
N LYS A 98 2.19 -22.15 -16.97
CA LYS A 98 1.98 -22.82 -18.26
C LYS A 98 2.77 -22.20 -19.42
N ILE A 99 2.85 -20.86 -19.46
CA ILE A 99 3.47 -20.13 -20.59
C ILE A 99 4.99 -20.09 -20.43
N CYS A 100 5.48 -19.92 -19.23
CA CYS A 100 6.90 -19.74 -18.94
C CYS A 100 7.36 -20.66 -17.80
N PRO A 101 7.42 -21.99 -18.02
CA PRO A 101 7.81 -22.94 -16.97
C PRO A 101 9.27 -22.73 -16.59
N LEU A 102 9.50 -22.26 -15.36
CA LEU A 102 10.84 -22.04 -14.82
C LEU A 102 11.41 -23.35 -14.23
N ARG A 103 12.66 -23.65 -14.56
CA ARG A 103 13.39 -24.83 -14.03
C ARG A 103 14.31 -24.48 -12.86
N GLY A 104 14.46 -23.21 -12.54
CA GLY A 104 15.34 -22.70 -11.47
C GLY A 104 15.30 -21.16 -11.37
N PRO A 105 16.16 -20.56 -10.55
CA PRO A 105 16.29 -19.12 -10.43
C PRO A 105 16.51 -18.42 -11.77
N LEU A 106 16.03 -17.19 -11.88
CA LEU A 106 16.14 -16.40 -13.10
C LEU A 106 17.57 -15.88 -13.30
N SER A 107 18.26 -15.60 -12.21
CA SER A 107 19.65 -15.16 -12.23
C SER A 107 20.55 -16.05 -11.36
N ASP A 108 21.85 -16.05 -11.63
CA ASP A 108 22.85 -16.74 -10.80
C ASP A 108 23.22 -15.95 -9.53
N GLN A 109 22.51 -14.84 -9.28
CA GLN A 109 22.75 -13.95 -8.15
C GLN A 109 21.53 -13.88 -7.22
N PRO A 110 21.44 -14.70 -6.18
CA PRO A 110 20.28 -14.75 -5.27
C PRO A 110 19.93 -13.40 -4.64
N MET A 111 20.92 -12.54 -4.41
CA MET A 111 20.70 -11.20 -3.86
C MET A 111 19.96 -10.28 -4.82
N LEU A 112 20.24 -10.37 -6.12
CA LEU A 112 19.52 -9.62 -7.15
C LEU A 112 18.07 -10.09 -7.25
N ASP A 113 17.87 -11.40 -7.29
CA ASP A 113 16.52 -11.98 -7.31
C ASP A 113 15.74 -11.60 -6.05
N LEU A 114 16.39 -11.56 -4.88
CA LEU A 114 15.79 -11.14 -3.62
C LEU A 114 15.28 -9.69 -3.69
N LEU A 115 16.03 -8.77 -4.28
CA LEU A 115 15.59 -7.38 -4.42
C LEU A 115 14.28 -7.26 -5.19
N PHE A 116 14.14 -7.98 -6.32
CA PHE A 116 12.90 -8.00 -7.10
C PHE A 116 11.78 -8.77 -6.40
N ALA A 117 12.11 -9.88 -5.73
CA ALA A 117 11.16 -10.65 -4.93
C ALA A 117 10.57 -9.84 -3.75
N ILE A 118 11.28 -8.82 -3.26
CA ILE A 118 10.82 -7.89 -2.24
C ILE A 118 10.08 -6.71 -2.86
N ALA A 119 10.73 -5.98 -3.77
CA ALA A 119 10.27 -4.69 -4.25
C ALA A 119 8.90 -4.79 -4.95
N LEU A 120 8.75 -5.74 -5.87
CA LEU A 120 7.52 -5.88 -6.65
C LEU A 120 6.31 -6.25 -5.77
N PRO A 121 6.35 -7.29 -4.92
CA PRO A 121 5.23 -7.61 -4.04
C PRO A 121 4.99 -6.57 -2.95
N ALA A 122 6.03 -5.91 -2.42
CA ALA A 122 5.85 -4.89 -1.38
C ALA A 122 5.11 -3.65 -1.91
N ILE A 123 5.50 -3.14 -3.07
CA ILE A 123 4.80 -2.02 -3.73
C ILE A 123 3.36 -2.42 -4.07
N ALA A 124 3.17 -3.62 -4.62
CA ALA A 124 1.85 -4.13 -4.96
C ALA A 124 0.95 -4.27 -3.72
N SER A 125 1.45 -4.85 -2.61
CA SER A 125 0.71 -4.95 -1.35
C SER A 125 0.32 -3.58 -0.80
N ALA A 126 1.22 -2.60 -0.80
CA ALA A 126 0.93 -1.25 -0.34
C ALA A 126 -0.18 -0.57 -1.18
N LEU A 127 -0.16 -0.75 -2.51
CA LEU A 127 -1.23 -0.25 -3.39
C LEU A 127 -2.57 -0.93 -3.12
N LEU A 128 -2.58 -2.25 -2.88
CA LEU A 128 -3.78 -3.00 -2.52
C LEU A 128 -4.37 -2.54 -1.19
N PHE A 129 -3.55 -2.42 -0.14
CA PHE A 129 -4.00 -1.93 1.17
C PHE A 129 -4.57 -0.52 1.12
N ASN A 130 -3.98 0.35 0.30
CA ASN A 130 -4.48 1.72 0.11
C ASN A 130 -5.91 1.77 -0.47
N VAL A 131 -6.32 0.78 -1.25
CA VAL A 131 -7.69 0.69 -1.80
C VAL A 131 -8.62 -0.21 -1.00
N GLY A 132 -8.18 -0.66 0.17
CA GLY A 132 -8.95 -1.55 1.04
C GLY A 132 -9.13 -2.95 0.45
N ALA A 133 -8.09 -3.46 -0.21
CA ALA A 133 -7.99 -4.81 -0.74
C ALA A 133 -6.68 -5.47 -0.26
N SER A 134 -6.58 -6.78 -0.47
CA SER A 134 -5.40 -7.59 -0.20
C SER A 134 -5.19 -8.57 -1.34
N SER A 135 -4.00 -9.13 -1.47
CA SER A 135 -3.74 -10.26 -2.39
C SER A 135 -4.39 -11.57 -1.92
N GLY A 136 -4.98 -11.57 -0.75
CA GLY A 136 -5.37 -12.77 -0.01
C GLY A 136 -4.25 -13.22 0.92
N GLY A 137 -4.32 -14.47 1.35
CA GLY A 137 -3.24 -15.03 2.16
C GLY A 137 -3.17 -14.49 3.58
N THR A 138 -1.99 -14.57 4.18
CA THR A 138 -1.75 -14.10 5.55
C THR A 138 -1.88 -12.58 5.69
N ASP A 139 -1.88 -11.83 4.58
CA ASP A 139 -2.24 -10.42 4.58
C ASP A 139 -3.63 -10.19 5.21
N VAL A 140 -4.57 -11.12 4.98
CA VAL A 140 -5.90 -11.09 5.60
C VAL A 140 -5.79 -11.26 7.12
N ILE A 141 -4.92 -12.16 7.58
CA ILE A 141 -4.67 -12.37 9.03
C ILE A 141 -4.06 -11.10 9.63
N ALA A 142 -3.08 -10.51 8.96
CA ALA A 142 -2.45 -9.27 9.42
C ALA A 142 -3.44 -8.11 9.56
N LEU A 143 -4.36 -7.95 8.59
CA LEU A 143 -5.43 -6.96 8.67
C LEU A 143 -6.47 -7.26 9.77
N ILE A 144 -6.72 -8.53 10.08
CA ILE A 144 -7.55 -8.91 11.23
C ILE A 144 -6.82 -8.56 12.52
N VAL A 145 -5.52 -8.87 12.63
CA VAL A 145 -4.71 -8.51 13.79
C VAL A 145 -4.68 -7.00 13.97
N GLU A 146 -4.42 -6.22 12.93
CA GLU A 146 -4.47 -4.76 12.97
C GLU A 146 -5.83 -4.26 13.49
N LYS A 147 -6.93 -4.79 12.95
CA LYS A 147 -8.29 -4.34 13.31
C LYS A 147 -8.70 -4.66 14.74
N TYR A 148 -8.28 -5.80 15.29
CA TYR A 148 -8.74 -6.31 16.60
C TYR A 148 -7.69 -6.20 17.71
N THR A 149 -6.48 -5.73 17.42
CA THR A 149 -5.43 -5.51 18.42
C THR A 149 -5.01 -4.04 18.46
N HIS A 150 -4.12 -3.70 19.41
CA HIS A 150 -3.54 -2.36 19.50
C HIS A 150 -2.40 -2.10 18.49
N ILE A 151 -2.19 -3.00 17.53
CA ILE A 151 -1.18 -2.84 16.48
C ILE A 151 -1.80 -2.04 15.33
N HIS A 152 -1.62 -0.73 15.34
CA HIS A 152 -2.20 0.17 14.32
C HIS A 152 -1.39 0.28 13.03
N ASN A 153 -0.32 -0.52 12.89
CA ASN A 153 0.53 -0.53 11.70
C ASN A 153 0.43 -1.88 10.98
N VAL A 154 -0.12 -1.85 9.75
CA VAL A 154 -0.29 -3.04 8.90
C VAL A 154 1.05 -3.73 8.62
N ALA A 155 2.13 -2.97 8.40
CA ALA A 155 3.44 -3.54 8.09
C ALA A 155 4.02 -4.31 9.29
N VAL A 156 3.81 -3.82 10.52
CA VAL A 156 4.19 -4.54 11.75
C VAL A 156 3.36 -5.81 11.92
N ALA A 157 2.05 -5.74 11.68
CA ALA A 157 1.18 -6.91 11.75
C ALA A 157 1.59 -7.98 10.72
N LEU A 158 1.93 -7.58 9.49
CA LEU A 158 2.48 -8.44 8.44
C LEU A 158 3.81 -9.08 8.86
N PHE A 159 4.72 -8.28 9.41
CA PHE A 159 6.00 -8.80 9.88
C PHE A 159 5.82 -9.90 10.93
N LEU A 160 4.96 -9.66 11.92
CA LEU A 160 4.71 -10.62 13.01
C LEU A 160 4.05 -11.91 12.48
N THR A 161 3.06 -11.80 11.59
CA THR A 161 2.37 -12.98 11.03
C THR A 161 3.28 -13.81 10.13
N ASP A 162 4.13 -13.15 9.34
CA ASP A 162 5.03 -13.83 8.41
C ASP A 162 6.30 -14.36 9.08
N LEU A 163 6.67 -13.84 10.26
CA LEU A 163 7.86 -14.27 11.02
C LEU A 163 7.80 -15.77 11.36
N PHE A 164 6.61 -16.28 11.70
CA PHE A 164 6.42 -17.71 11.94
C PHE A 164 6.78 -18.58 10.74
N MET A 165 6.54 -18.09 9.53
CA MET A 165 6.89 -18.80 8.29
C MET A 165 8.41 -18.82 8.08
N VAL A 166 9.08 -17.73 8.37
CA VAL A 166 10.55 -17.66 8.29
C VAL A 166 11.21 -18.57 9.30
N ILE A 167 10.67 -18.63 10.52
CA ILE A 167 11.14 -19.59 11.54
C ILE A 167 10.97 -21.03 11.04
N ALA A 168 9.82 -21.37 10.46
CA ALA A 168 9.60 -22.68 9.87
C ALA A 168 10.58 -23.00 8.71
N ALA A 169 10.96 -21.98 7.93
CA ALA A 169 11.93 -22.13 6.86
C ALA A 169 13.32 -22.59 7.35
N CYS A 170 13.72 -22.18 8.56
CA CYS A 170 15.00 -22.60 9.16
C CYS A 170 15.10 -24.11 9.38
N PHE A 171 13.97 -24.83 9.47
CA PHE A 171 13.93 -26.27 9.66
C PHE A 171 13.81 -27.08 8.37
N VAL A 172 13.40 -26.44 7.26
CA VAL A 172 13.09 -27.10 5.99
C VAL A 172 14.14 -26.80 4.91
N PHE A 173 14.69 -25.61 4.92
CA PHE A 173 15.67 -25.14 3.94
C PHE A 173 17.06 -24.99 4.57
N ASP A 174 18.06 -24.79 3.71
CA ASP A 174 19.41 -24.44 4.13
C ASP A 174 19.48 -23.06 4.82
N LEU A 175 20.54 -22.82 5.57
CA LEU A 175 20.74 -21.61 6.32
C LEU A 175 20.74 -20.35 5.46
N TYR A 176 21.29 -20.42 4.24
CA TYR A 176 21.32 -19.26 3.33
C TYR A 176 19.90 -18.85 2.90
N THR A 177 19.05 -19.79 2.49
CA THR A 177 17.65 -19.54 2.14
C THR A 177 16.86 -18.99 3.31
N ALA A 178 17.09 -19.49 4.51
CA ALA A 178 16.44 -18.96 5.72
C ALA A 178 16.88 -17.52 6.03
N LEU A 179 18.17 -17.21 5.92
CA LEU A 179 18.70 -15.85 6.12
C LEU A 179 18.17 -14.88 5.06
N TYR A 180 18.16 -15.26 3.78
CA TYR A 180 17.56 -14.45 2.73
C TYR A 180 16.07 -14.21 2.97
N SER A 181 15.35 -15.23 3.46
CA SER A 181 13.93 -15.09 3.80
C SER A 181 13.70 -14.12 4.95
N PHE A 182 14.56 -14.13 5.98
CA PHE A 182 14.47 -13.19 7.09
C PHE A 182 14.77 -11.75 6.66
N VAL A 183 15.83 -11.55 5.87
CA VAL A 183 16.14 -10.23 5.26
C VAL A 183 14.98 -9.78 4.38
N GLY A 184 14.46 -10.69 3.54
CA GLY A 184 13.32 -10.44 2.68
C GLY A 184 12.08 -9.98 3.43
N LEU A 185 11.74 -10.65 4.53
CA LEU A 185 10.62 -10.28 5.39
C LEU A 185 10.81 -8.87 5.97
N THR A 186 11.98 -8.60 6.56
CA THR A 186 12.29 -7.33 7.20
C THR A 186 12.20 -6.17 6.19
N VAL A 187 12.91 -6.30 5.06
CA VAL A 187 12.93 -5.24 4.04
C VAL A 187 11.57 -5.08 3.38
N LYS A 188 10.82 -6.17 3.11
CA LYS A 188 9.46 -6.11 2.59
C LYS A 188 8.55 -5.27 3.48
N SER A 189 8.58 -5.51 4.80
CA SER A 189 7.75 -4.78 5.76
C SER A 189 8.11 -3.29 5.80
N LEU A 190 9.40 -2.94 5.78
CA LEU A 190 9.86 -1.56 5.73
C LEU A 190 9.43 -0.86 4.42
N VAL A 191 9.51 -1.55 3.29
CA VAL A 191 9.08 -0.99 1.99
C VAL A 191 7.57 -0.76 1.97
N ILE A 192 6.77 -1.71 2.47
CA ILE A 192 5.31 -1.55 2.59
C ILE A 192 4.98 -0.31 3.42
N ASP A 193 5.59 -0.17 4.59
CA ASP A 193 5.37 0.96 5.50
C ASP A 193 5.73 2.29 4.82
N ALA A 194 6.91 2.39 4.25
CA ALA A 194 7.38 3.58 3.55
C ALA A 194 6.49 3.98 2.35
N VAL A 195 5.97 3.00 1.61
CA VAL A 195 5.07 3.25 0.47
C VAL A 195 3.69 3.69 0.95
N LEU A 196 3.13 3.03 1.97
CA LEU A 196 1.85 3.39 2.56
C LEU A 196 1.89 4.80 3.16
N GLU A 197 2.95 5.12 3.90
CA GLU A 197 3.15 6.46 4.45
C GLU A 197 3.16 7.53 3.35
N LYS A 198 3.93 7.32 2.27
CA LYS A 198 3.97 8.24 1.13
C LYS A 198 2.62 8.41 0.42
N ILE A 199 1.83 7.34 0.31
CA ILE A 199 0.51 7.38 -0.32
C ILE A 199 -0.49 8.15 0.56
N LYS A 200 -0.43 7.96 1.88
CA LYS A 200 -1.31 8.59 2.86
C LYS A 200 -0.90 10.03 3.21
N MET A 201 0.31 10.43 2.83
CA MET A 201 0.86 11.75 3.17
C MET A 201 -0.01 12.89 2.67
N CYS A 202 -0.40 13.76 3.58
CA CYS A 202 -1.07 15.03 3.33
C CYS A 202 -0.10 16.21 3.53
N LYS A 203 -0.53 17.40 3.14
CA LYS A 203 0.20 18.66 3.35
C LYS A 203 -0.61 19.55 4.27
N ALA A 204 -0.06 19.83 5.45
CA ALA A 204 -0.51 20.94 6.27
C ALA A 204 0.08 22.23 5.70
N ILE A 205 -0.77 23.17 5.33
CA ILE A 205 -0.38 24.38 4.60
C ILE A 205 -0.73 25.59 5.42
N LEU A 206 0.26 26.44 5.60
CA LEU A 206 0.12 27.74 6.21
C LEU A 206 0.41 28.80 5.15
N ILE A 207 -0.55 29.72 4.94
CA ILE A 207 -0.45 30.79 3.95
C ILE A 207 -0.61 32.13 4.64
N VAL A 208 0.36 33.03 4.43
CA VAL A 208 0.26 34.42 4.84
C VAL A 208 -0.06 35.25 3.60
N CYS A 209 -1.14 36.04 3.64
CA CYS A 209 -1.60 36.81 2.49
C CYS A 209 -2.28 38.11 2.90
N ASP A 210 -2.38 39.05 1.95
CA ASP A 210 -3.04 40.33 2.13
C ASP A 210 -4.56 40.18 2.02
N ASP A 211 -5.05 39.40 1.09
CA ASP A 211 -6.48 39.06 0.92
C ASP A 211 -6.73 37.56 1.02
N ARG A 212 -7.55 37.20 2.01
CA ARG A 212 -7.93 35.80 2.26
C ARG A 212 -8.99 35.25 1.31
N LYS A 213 -9.87 36.13 0.74
CA LYS A 213 -11.05 35.68 0.01
C LYS A 213 -10.75 34.77 -1.16
N PRO A 214 -9.85 35.14 -2.12
CA PRO A 214 -9.57 34.28 -3.29
C PRO A 214 -9.08 32.91 -2.89
N ILE A 215 -8.20 32.82 -1.88
CA ILE A 215 -7.58 31.58 -1.42
C ILE A 215 -8.61 30.71 -0.69
N CYS A 216 -9.37 31.29 0.25
CA CYS A 216 -10.41 30.57 0.98
C CYS A 216 -11.51 30.05 0.04
N ASP A 217 -11.95 30.89 -0.92
CA ASP A 217 -12.96 30.47 -1.92
C ASP A 217 -12.44 29.32 -2.79
N PHE A 218 -11.19 29.37 -3.23
CA PHE A 218 -10.58 28.28 -3.98
C PHE A 218 -10.54 26.99 -3.18
N VAL A 219 -10.06 27.02 -1.93
CA VAL A 219 -9.96 25.84 -1.05
C VAL A 219 -11.35 25.27 -0.75
N MET A 220 -12.32 26.11 -0.37
CA MET A 220 -13.64 25.64 0.03
C MET A 220 -14.51 25.22 -1.15
N ARG A 221 -14.51 25.96 -2.26
CA ARG A 221 -15.45 25.73 -3.39
C ARG A 221 -14.88 24.81 -4.46
N LYS A 222 -13.59 24.91 -4.76
CA LYS A 222 -12.97 24.11 -5.82
C LYS A 222 -12.34 22.81 -5.29
N LEU A 223 -11.62 22.90 -4.15
CA LEU A 223 -10.99 21.74 -3.54
C LEU A 223 -11.93 21.00 -2.57
N MET A 224 -13.06 21.63 -2.18
CA MET A 224 -14.04 21.09 -1.24
C MET A 224 -13.39 20.70 0.12
N ARG A 225 -12.45 21.55 0.59
CA ARG A 225 -11.70 21.37 1.85
C ARG A 225 -11.97 22.52 2.82
N GLY A 226 -11.79 22.23 4.11
CA GLY A 226 -11.85 23.24 5.16
C GLY A 226 -10.64 24.17 5.13
N ALA A 227 -10.87 25.43 5.43
CA ALA A 227 -9.82 26.42 5.68
C ALA A 227 -10.17 27.25 6.91
N THR A 228 -9.18 27.47 7.76
CA THR A 228 -9.30 28.34 8.93
C THR A 228 -8.36 29.51 8.74
N TYR A 229 -8.78 30.72 9.11
CA TYR A 229 -7.93 31.89 9.01
C TYR A 229 -7.91 32.69 10.32
N THR A 230 -6.80 33.42 10.53
CA THR A 230 -6.61 34.33 11.64
C THR A 230 -6.02 35.66 11.12
N PRO A 231 -6.52 36.83 11.50
CA PRO A 231 -5.87 38.10 11.21
C PRO A 231 -4.55 38.20 11.99
N CYS A 232 -3.54 38.77 11.36
CA CYS A 232 -2.22 38.99 11.94
C CYS A 232 -1.62 40.28 11.42
N PHE A 233 -0.49 40.73 11.99
CA PHE A 233 0.26 41.90 11.57
C PHE A 233 1.67 41.48 11.16
N GLY A 234 2.19 42.09 10.11
CA GLY A 234 3.57 41.89 9.69
C GLY A 234 4.54 42.55 10.65
N ALA A 235 5.45 41.78 11.24
CA ALA A 235 6.36 42.30 12.29
C ALA A 235 7.28 43.45 11.83
N TYR A 236 7.56 43.53 10.52
CA TYR A 236 8.41 44.60 9.96
C TYR A 236 7.62 45.82 9.49
N THR A 237 6.44 45.60 8.90
CA THR A 237 5.67 46.65 8.23
C THR A 237 4.48 47.14 9.05
N ASP A 238 4.12 46.42 10.11
CA ASP A 238 2.92 46.59 10.93
C ASP A 238 1.59 46.58 10.12
N LYS A 239 1.65 46.06 8.89
CA LYS A 239 0.49 45.95 8.01
C LYS A 239 -0.37 44.74 8.37
N PRO A 240 -1.71 44.86 8.21
CA PRO A 240 -2.61 43.76 8.44
C PRO A 240 -2.46 42.67 7.34
N HIS A 241 -2.39 41.41 7.74
CA HIS A 241 -2.35 40.23 6.91
C HIS A 241 -3.31 39.17 7.46
N TYR A 242 -3.47 38.06 6.74
CA TYR A 242 -4.21 36.88 7.18
C TYR A 242 -3.32 35.66 7.11
N ILE A 243 -3.34 34.86 8.18
CA ILE A 243 -2.80 33.52 8.18
C ILE A 243 -3.95 32.56 7.85
N ILE A 244 -3.83 31.75 6.80
CA ILE A 244 -4.77 30.70 6.43
C ILE A 244 -4.11 29.36 6.72
N TYR A 245 -4.79 28.51 7.46
CA TYR A 245 -4.39 27.13 7.71
C TYR A 245 -5.36 26.18 7.02
N THR A 246 -4.83 25.24 6.27
CA THR A 246 -5.60 24.17 5.61
C THR A 246 -4.76 22.90 5.48
N THR A 247 -5.42 21.74 5.44
CA THR A 247 -4.76 20.46 5.16
C THR A 247 -5.30 19.92 3.85
N LEU A 248 -4.39 19.58 2.94
CA LEU A 248 -4.69 19.16 1.58
C LEU A 248 -3.91 17.89 1.23
N THR A 249 -4.41 17.13 0.27
CA THR A 249 -3.60 16.09 -0.39
C THR A 249 -2.50 16.76 -1.22
N ARG A 250 -1.45 16.03 -1.56
CA ARG A 250 -0.35 16.55 -2.38
C ARG A 250 -0.84 17.20 -3.69
N ARG A 251 -1.76 16.56 -4.40
CA ARG A 251 -2.32 17.09 -5.66
C ARG A 251 -3.13 18.37 -5.47
N GLU A 252 -3.89 18.45 -4.38
CA GLU A 252 -4.67 19.65 -4.04
C GLU A 252 -3.73 20.79 -3.64
N ALA A 253 -2.63 20.50 -2.95
CA ALA A 253 -1.61 21.48 -2.60
C ALA A 253 -0.93 22.06 -3.85
N ASP A 254 -0.55 21.21 -4.82
CA ASP A 254 0.00 21.65 -6.10
C ASP A 254 -0.99 22.54 -6.88
N GLN A 255 -2.29 22.18 -6.89
CA GLN A 255 -3.33 22.99 -7.51
C GLN A 255 -3.50 24.36 -6.84
N LEU A 256 -3.40 24.42 -5.51
CA LEU A 256 -3.48 25.67 -4.75
C LEU A 256 -2.26 26.55 -5.02
N GLN A 257 -1.07 25.96 -5.09
CA GLN A 257 0.16 26.67 -5.44
C GLN A 257 0.06 27.28 -6.85
N ASP A 258 -0.36 26.49 -7.83
CA ASP A 258 -0.59 26.93 -9.20
C ASP A 258 -1.61 28.08 -9.26
N PHE A 259 -2.68 27.99 -8.48
CA PHE A 259 -3.71 29.04 -8.41
C PHE A 259 -3.12 30.36 -7.86
N ILE A 260 -2.38 30.32 -6.76
CA ILE A 260 -1.73 31.50 -6.16
C ILE A 260 -0.78 32.15 -7.17
N HIS A 261 0.04 31.36 -7.87
CA HIS A 261 0.95 31.86 -8.90
C HIS A 261 0.23 32.46 -10.10
N LYS A 262 -0.79 31.80 -10.65
CA LYS A 262 -1.53 32.27 -11.84
C LYS A 262 -2.34 33.53 -11.57
N GLN A 263 -2.80 33.71 -10.35
CA GLN A 263 -3.55 34.91 -9.95
C GLN A 263 -2.64 36.05 -9.43
N HIS A 264 -1.31 35.85 -9.43
CA HIS A 264 -0.33 36.82 -8.93
C HIS A 264 -0.67 37.32 -7.52
N LEU A 265 -1.22 36.44 -6.63
CA LEU A 265 -1.59 36.80 -5.28
C LEU A 265 -0.32 37.04 -4.45
N ASN A 266 -0.32 38.16 -3.71
CA ASN A 266 0.75 38.41 -2.75
C ASN A 266 0.56 37.52 -1.51
N ALA A 267 1.12 36.31 -1.59
CA ALA A 267 0.97 35.28 -0.57
C ALA A 267 2.27 34.48 -0.39
N PHE A 268 2.63 34.26 0.86
CA PHE A 268 3.71 33.34 1.25
C PHE A 268 3.08 32.03 1.73
N MET A 269 3.48 30.90 1.13
CA MET A 269 2.95 29.59 1.45
C MET A 269 4.04 28.66 1.97
N SER A 270 3.84 28.11 3.19
CA SER A 270 4.66 27.07 3.78
C SER A 270 3.91 25.75 3.80
N MET A 271 4.55 24.66 3.36
CA MET A 271 3.97 23.31 3.31
C MET A 271 4.76 22.38 4.20
N LEU A 272 4.07 21.75 5.16
CA LEU A 272 4.60 20.71 6.02
C LEU A 272 3.98 19.36 5.62
N SER A 273 4.79 18.32 5.51
CA SER A 273 4.28 16.96 5.30
C SER A 273 3.72 16.41 6.61
N THR A 274 2.53 15.84 6.56
CA THR A 274 1.91 15.16 7.70
C THR A 274 1.29 13.84 7.24
N THR A 275 1.46 12.80 8.03
CA THR A 275 0.90 11.47 7.77
C THR A 275 -0.37 11.20 8.58
N GLU A 276 -0.55 11.94 9.68
CA GLU A 276 -1.68 11.76 10.59
C GLU A 276 -2.59 12.98 10.53
N VAL A 277 -3.74 12.82 9.88
CA VAL A 277 -4.80 13.84 9.81
C VAL A 277 -6.12 13.20 10.21
N PHE A 278 -6.66 13.64 11.35
CA PHE A 278 -7.95 13.17 11.85
C PHE A 278 -9.02 14.23 11.61
N GLY A 279 -10.15 13.86 10.99
CA GLY A 279 -11.26 14.77 10.80
C GLY A 279 -12.15 14.46 9.59
N LYS A 280 -13.29 15.18 9.52
CA LYS A 280 -14.20 15.03 8.37
C LYS A 280 -13.51 15.40 7.06
N GLY A 281 -13.53 14.49 6.09
CA GLY A 281 -12.92 14.69 4.76
C GLY A 281 -11.54 14.05 4.59
N PHE A 282 -10.95 13.53 5.66
CA PHE A 282 -9.77 12.68 5.63
C PHE A 282 -10.18 11.33 6.23
N ASN A 283 -10.38 10.34 5.39
CA ASN A 283 -10.73 8.98 5.79
C ASN A 283 -9.48 8.24 6.26
N HIS A 284 -9.07 8.47 7.51
CA HIS A 284 -8.11 7.63 8.20
C HIS A 284 -8.48 7.64 9.69
N ALA A 285 -9.49 6.90 10.01
CA ALA A 285 -9.78 6.35 11.32
C ALA A 285 -10.18 4.91 11.12
#